data_8ff3a5a6d87f49312f231b7e4c10c021
#
_entry.id   8ff3a5a6d87f49312f231b7e4c10c021
#
_cell.length_a   1.000
_cell.length_b   1.000
_cell.length_c   1.000
_cell.angle_alpha   90.00
_cell.angle_beta   90.00
_cell.angle_gamma   90.00
#
_symmetry.space_group_name_H-M   'P 1'
#
loop_
_entity.id
_entity.type
_entity.pdbx_description
1 polymer ?
#
loop_
_entity_poly.entity_id
_entity_poly.type
_entity_poly.pdbx_seq_one_letter_code
_entity_poly.pdbx_strand_id
1 'polypeptide(L)'
;MKAGTARRRNFRCIDLSVPLENYSMDRDSPHIFYWDHHEGGRRTAKNNGFDPDLIPDGFGLSAEDVTLNTHSGTHMDSPWHYGPTCGGSPARGIDEIPLEWCFGDGVVLDLTHRKPGELITVPDLEQAVAAIDYRIKPYDIVLIRTDATKRYRKHDFMVSQPGMGRDGTLW
;
A
#
# COMPACT_ATOMS: atom_id res chain seq x y z
N MET A 1 39.65 14.12 14.30
CA MET A 1 38.37 13.60 14.83
C MET A 1 38.13 12.23 14.17
N LYS A 2 38.13 11.13 14.94
CA LYS A 2 37.82 9.79 14.40
C LYS A 2 36.29 9.73 14.19
N ALA A 3 35.86 9.52 12.96
CA ALA A 3 34.45 9.29 12.64
C ALA A 3 34.03 8.02 13.40
N GLY A 4 33.07 8.18 14.32
CA GLY A 4 32.49 7.04 15.02
C GLY A 4 31.73 6.19 14.00
N THR A 5 32.09 4.92 13.90
CA THR A 5 31.38 3.92 13.12
C THR A 5 29.97 3.80 13.67
N ALA A 6 28.99 4.38 12.97
CA ALA A 6 27.60 4.16 13.29
C ALA A 6 27.33 2.65 13.25
N ARG A 7 26.97 2.05 14.39
CA ARG A 7 26.53 0.65 14.46
C ARG A 7 25.32 0.53 13.53
N ARG A 8 25.45 -0.16 12.39
CA ARG A 8 24.30 -0.60 11.60
C ARG A 8 23.42 -1.44 12.52
N ARG A 9 22.21 -0.98 12.79
CA ARG A 9 21.22 -1.81 13.47
C ARG A 9 20.95 -3.01 12.56
N ASN A 10 21.13 -4.23 13.07
CA ASN A 10 20.79 -5.46 12.37
C ASN A 10 19.26 -5.58 12.36
N PHE A 11 18.61 -4.95 11.39
CA PHE A 11 17.20 -5.16 11.10
C PHE A 11 17.04 -5.61 9.65
N ARG A 12 16.03 -6.40 9.40
CA ARG A 12 15.62 -6.85 8.06
C ARG A 12 14.37 -6.09 7.66
N CYS A 13 14.42 -5.40 6.53
CA CYS A 13 13.23 -4.86 5.89
C CYS A 13 12.63 -5.91 4.96
N ILE A 14 11.31 -6.05 5.00
CA ILE A 14 10.56 -6.89 4.09
C ILE A 14 9.49 -6.00 3.46
N ASP A 15 9.54 -5.85 2.14
CA ASP A 15 8.52 -5.13 1.40
C ASP A 15 7.31 -6.04 1.22
N LEU A 16 6.15 -5.62 1.72
CA LEU A 16 4.87 -6.31 1.59
C LEU A 16 3.97 -5.66 0.54
N SER A 17 4.46 -4.63 -0.15
CA SER A 17 3.67 -3.90 -1.15
C SER A 17 3.51 -4.71 -2.43
N VAL A 18 2.37 -4.53 -3.09
CA VAL A 18 2.22 -4.90 -4.50
C VAL A 18 2.73 -3.76 -5.38
N PRO A 19 3.38 -4.05 -6.53
CA PRO A 19 3.87 -3.00 -7.40
C PRO A 19 2.72 -2.20 -8.02
N LEU A 20 2.93 -0.88 -8.21
CA LEU A 20 2.11 -0.09 -9.11
C LEU A 20 2.58 -0.38 -10.54
N GLU A 21 1.66 -0.83 -11.39
CA GLU A 21 1.97 -1.22 -12.77
C GLU A 21 0.77 -1.01 -13.69
N ASN A 22 1.02 -0.87 -14.98
CA ASN A 22 -0.03 -0.89 -15.99
C ASN A 22 -0.66 -2.28 -16.02
N TYR A 23 -1.80 -2.43 -15.37
CA TYR A 23 -2.49 -3.71 -15.23
C TYR A 23 -3.93 -3.58 -15.71
N SER A 24 -4.24 -4.23 -16.81
CA SER A 24 -5.51 -4.06 -17.54
C SER A 24 -6.73 -4.73 -16.90
N MET A 25 -6.55 -5.50 -15.82
CA MET A 25 -7.62 -6.31 -15.22
C MET A 25 -8.24 -5.65 -13.98
N ASP A 26 -7.67 -4.56 -13.51
CA ASP A 26 -8.23 -3.76 -12.43
C ASP A 26 -8.96 -2.56 -13.02
N ARG A 27 -10.20 -2.32 -12.57
CA ARG A 27 -10.99 -1.16 -12.98
C ARG A 27 -10.27 0.16 -12.70
N ASP A 28 -9.49 0.19 -11.64
CA ASP A 28 -8.77 1.36 -11.15
C ASP A 28 -7.26 1.25 -11.35
N SER A 29 -6.84 0.47 -12.36
CA SER A 29 -5.42 0.31 -12.70
C SER A 29 -4.74 1.64 -12.96
N PRO A 30 -3.52 1.83 -12.47
CA PRO A 30 -2.70 2.98 -12.84
C PRO A 30 -2.44 3.02 -14.35
N HIS A 31 -2.40 4.22 -14.89
CA HIS A 31 -1.82 4.49 -16.19
C HIS A 31 -0.46 5.12 -16.00
N ILE A 32 0.60 4.37 -16.30
CA ILE A 32 1.99 4.79 -16.12
C ILE A 32 2.60 4.92 -17.52
N PHE A 33 3.03 6.13 -17.84
CA PHE A 33 3.80 6.41 -19.03
C PHE A 33 5.27 6.61 -18.66
N TYR A 34 6.11 5.67 -19.09
CA TYR A 34 7.56 5.71 -18.82
C TYR A 34 8.26 6.51 -19.92
N TRP A 35 9.12 7.41 -19.55
CA TRP A 35 10.01 8.10 -20.47
C TRP A 35 11.46 7.83 -20.07
N ASP A 36 12.20 7.36 -21.07
CA ASP A 36 13.60 7.04 -20.93
C ASP A 36 14.49 8.29 -20.93
N HIS A 37 15.79 8.09 -20.86
CA HIS A 37 16.76 9.18 -20.82
C HIS A 37 16.75 10.02 -22.11
N HIS A 38 16.49 9.43 -23.29
CA HIS A 38 16.40 10.19 -24.53
C HIS A 38 15.15 11.08 -24.58
N GLU A 39 13.99 10.57 -24.14
CA GLU A 39 12.79 11.38 -24.01
C GLU A 39 12.99 12.46 -22.93
N GLY A 40 13.65 12.11 -21.82
CA GLY A 40 14.03 13.07 -20.78
C GLY A 40 14.90 14.20 -21.30
N GLY A 41 15.87 13.89 -22.16
CA GLY A 41 16.69 14.89 -22.84
C GLY A 41 15.85 15.83 -23.70
N ARG A 42 15.00 15.29 -24.57
CA ARG A 42 14.11 16.10 -25.42
C ARG A 42 13.18 17.00 -24.60
N ARG A 43 12.57 16.48 -23.53
CA ARG A 43 11.70 17.26 -22.63
C ARG A 43 12.47 18.36 -21.91
N THR A 44 13.67 18.07 -21.43
CA THR A 44 14.52 19.06 -20.77
C THR A 44 14.86 20.20 -21.71
N ALA A 45 15.29 19.90 -22.94
CA ALA A 45 15.59 20.90 -23.96
C ALA A 45 14.35 21.76 -24.26
N LYS A 46 13.21 21.11 -24.52
CA LYS A 46 11.95 21.79 -24.81
C LYS A 46 11.51 22.70 -23.66
N ASN A 47 11.55 22.23 -22.42
CA ASN A 47 11.09 22.99 -21.26
C ASN A 47 11.98 24.20 -20.93
N ASN A 48 13.27 24.13 -21.31
CA ASN A 48 14.24 25.18 -21.05
C ASN A 48 14.58 26.00 -22.30
N GLY A 49 14.00 25.71 -23.46
CA GLY A 49 14.10 26.49 -24.67
C GLY A 49 15.48 26.47 -25.35
N PHE A 50 16.22 25.35 -25.25
CA PHE A 50 17.49 25.17 -25.93
C PHE A 50 17.48 23.97 -26.88
N ASP A 51 18.52 23.90 -27.72
CA ASP A 51 18.65 22.83 -28.69
C ASP A 51 18.94 21.49 -27.98
N PRO A 52 18.18 20.42 -28.27
CA PRO A 52 18.44 19.07 -27.74
C PRO A 52 19.87 18.56 -27.99
N ASP A 53 20.50 18.97 -29.10
CA ASP A 53 21.88 18.56 -29.44
C ASP A 53 22.92 19.11 -28.45
N LEU A 54 22.55 20.07 -27.59
CA LEU A 54 23.40 20.56 -26.51
C LEU A 54 23.45 19.64 -25.29
N ILE A 55 22.59 18.62 -25.26
CA ILE A 55 22.60 17.66 -24.17
C ILE A 55 23.61 16.56 -24.48
N PRO A 56 24.61 16.34 -23.59
CA PRO A 56 25.61 15.30 -23.79
C PRO A 56 24.94 13.93 -23.99
N ASP A 57 25.28 13.26 -25.09
CA ASP A 57 24.73 11.97 -25.50
C ASP A 57 23.20 11.95 -25.68
N GLY A 58 22.54 13.10 -25.64
CA GLY A 58 21.07 13.23 -25.69
C GLY A 58 20.36 12.73 -24.43
N PHE A 59 21.08 12.51 -23.31
CA PHE A 59 20.53 11.92 -22.10
C PHE A 59 20.09 12.97 -21.09
N GLY A 60 18.78 13.01 -20.80
CA GLY A 60 18.22 13.72 -19.65
C GLY A 60 17.78 12.74 -18.56
N LEU A 61 16.95 13.25 -17.64
CA LEU A 61 16.40 12.43 -16.56
C LEU A 61 15.26 11.56 -17.07
N SER A 62 15.31 10.27 -16.75
CA SER A 62 14.14 9.39 -16.91
C SER A 62 13.14 9.67 -15.80
N ALA A 63 11.86 9.50 -16.11
CA ALA A 63 10.77 9.64 -15.14
C ALA A 63 9.50 8.92 -15.62
N GLU A 64 8.44 9.01 -14.82
CA GLU A 64 7.13 8.50 -15.16
C GLU A 64 6.07 9.58 -14.97
N ASP A 65 5.12 9.61 -15.89
CA ASP A 65 3.85 10.31 -15.69
C ASP A 65 2.83 9.27 -15.23
N VAL A 66 2.23 9.47 -14.02
CA VAL A 66 1.34 8.51 -13.41
C VAL A 66 -0.04 9.12 -13.20
N THR A 67 -1.07 8.46 -13.76
CA THR A 67 -2.47 8.73 -13.43
C THR A 67 -3.02 7.51 -12.72
N LEU A 68 -3.51 7.68 -11.49
CA LEU A 68 -4.02 6.57 -10.68
C LEU A 68 -5.19 7.00 -9.81
N ASN A 69 -6.00 6.04 -9.42
CA ASN A 69 -6.90 6.15 -8.29
C ASN A 69 -6.07 5.97 -7.01
N THR A 70 -6.31 6.78 -5.97
CA THR A 70 -5.57 6.67 -4.70
C THR A 70 -5.76 5.33 -3.97
N HIS A 71 -6.74 4.53 -4.41
CA HIS A 71 -6.97 3.16 -3.93
C HIS A 71 -6.26 2.09 -4.79
N SER A 72 -5.32 2.48 -5.66
CA SER A 72 -4.53 1.54 -6.46
C SER A 72 -3.37 0.94 -5.65
N GLY A 73 -3.11 -0.36 -5.84
CA GLY A 73 -1.99 -1.05 -5.22
C GLY A 73 -2.10 -1.17 -3.68
N THR A 74 -0.97 -1.18 -3.00
CA THR A 74 -0.93 -1.18 -1.54
C THR A 74 -1.04 0.26 -1.03
N HIS A 75 -2.12 0.56 -0.33
CA HIS A 75 -2.44 1.91 0.15
C HIS A 75 -3.09 1.85 1.54
N MET A 76 -3.31 3.00 2.12
CA MET A 76 -4.04 3.17 3.38
C MET A 76 -5.26 4.06 3.14
N ASP A 77 -6.41 3.61 3.62
CA ASP A 77 -7.63 4.38 3.61
C ASP A 77 -7.75 5.23 4.89
N SER A 78 -8.26 6.44 4.72
CA SER A 78 -8.64 7.29 5.86
C SER A 78 -10.07 6.99 6.32
N PRO A 79 -10.44 7.38 7.55
CA PRO A 79 -11.83 7.29 8.00
C PRO A 79 -12.83 7.98 7.05
N TRP A 80 -12.42 9.07 6.41
CA TRP A 80 -13.25 9.82 5.47
C TRP A 80 -13.64 9.02 4.21
N HIS A 81 -12.82 8.03 3.84
CA HIS A 81 -13.16 7.12 2.74
C HIS A 81 -14.46 6.35 3.00
N TYR A 82 -14.69 5.96 4.26
CA TYR A 82 -15.84 5.15 4.64
C TYR A 82 -17.10 5.96 5.00
N GLY A 83 -16.94 7.24 5.30
CA GLY A 83 -18.10 8.09 5.59
C GLY A 83 -17.71 9.50 6.06
N PRO A 84 -18.69 10.42 6.02
CA PRO A 84 -18.43 11.82 6.37
C PRO A 84 -18.19 12.05 7.86
N THR A 85 -18.55 11.08 8.70
CA THR A 85 -18.41 11.19 10.17
C THR A 85 -17.87 9.90 10.76
N CYS A 86 -17.09 10.06 11.83
CA CYS A 86 -16.55 8.97 12.64
C CYS A 86 -16.74 9.32 14.12
N GLY A 87 -17.43 8.45 14.91
CA GLY A 87 -17.69 8.69 16.32
C GLY A 87 -18.47 9.99 16.61
N GLY A 88 -19.34 10.42 15.71
CA GLY A 88 -20.14 11.65 15.85
C GLY A 88 -19.40 12.96 15.50
N SER A 89 -18.15 12.88 15.07
CA SER A 89 -17.34 14.01 14.60
C SER A 89 -17.05 13.90 13.10
N PRO A 90 -16.67 14.97 12.39
CA PRO A 90 -16.20 14.87 11.02
C PRO A 90 -15.08 13.82 10.91
N ALA A 91 -15.17 12.95 9.90
CA ALA A 91 -14.16 11.94 9.66
C ALA A 91 -12.87 12.57 9.15
N ARG A 92 -11.72 12.07 9.60
CA ARG A 92 -10.39 12.58 9.22
C ARG A 92 -10.03 12.18 7.79
N GLY A 93 -9.45 13.12 7.04
CA GLY A 93 -8.73 12.86 5.81
C GLY A 93 -7.40 12.14 6.05
N ILE A 94 -6.75 11.68 4.98
CA ILE A 94 -5.47 10.94 5.10
C ILE A 94 -4.34 11.83 5.63
N ASP A 95 -4.35 13.11 5.33
CA ASP A 95 -3.40 14.11 5.78
C ASP A 95 -3.56 14.50 7.26
N GLU A 96 -4.68 14.11 7.87
CA GLU A 96 -4.97 14.33 9.30
C GLU A 96 -4.66 13.11 10.17
N ILE A 97 -4.21 11.99 9.58
CA ILE A 97 -3.87 10.77 10.32
C ILE A 97 -2.51 10.95 11.00
N PRO A 98 -2.42 10.78 12.35
CA PRO A 98 -1.14 10.84 13.04
C PRO A 98 -0.18 9.74 12.55
N LEU A 99 1.08 10.10 12.26
CA LEU A 99 2.08 9.14 11.78
C LEU A 99 2.35 8.03 12.79
N GLU A 100 2.14 8.29 14.07
CA GLU A 100 2.27 7.31 15.15
C GLU A 100 1.31 6.12 14.99
N TRP A 101 0.21 6.28 14.26
CA TRP A 101 -0.72 5.20 13.95
C TRP A 101 -0.19 4.26 12.86
N CYS A 102 0.82 4.71 12.12
CA CYS A 102 1.40 3.95 11.01
C CYS A 102 2.66 3.18 11.43
N PHE A 103 3.00 3.18 12.72
CA PHE A 103 4.19 2.53 13.24
C PHE A 103 3.92 1.89 14.59
N GLY A 104 4.05 0.57 14.69
CA GLY A 104 3.77 -0.20 15.89
C GLY A 104 4.23 -1.65 15.79
N ASP A 105 3.94 -2.42 16.82
CA ASP A 105 4.15 -3.86 16.78
C ASP A 105 3.21 -4.49 15.76
N GLY A 106 3.74 -5.38 14.91
CA GLY A 106 2.96 -6.09 13.90
C GLY A 106 2.54 -7.47 14.39
N VAL A 107 1.27 -7.81 14.20
CA VAL A 107 0.74 -9.14 14.49
C VAL A 107 0.01 -9.70 13.27
N VAL A 108 0.26 -10.97 12.92
CA VAL A 108 -0.36 -11.63 11.77
C VAL A 108 -1.40 -12.64 12.27
N LEU A 109 -2.64 -12.45 11.87
CA LEU A 109 -3.73 -13.39 12.12
C LEU A 109 -3.94 -14.25 10.87
N ASP A 110 -3.71 -15.55 10.98
CA ASP A 110 -3.85 -16.49 9.86
C ASP A 110 -5.30 -16.93 9.69
N LEU A 111 -5.94 -16.41 8.66
CA LEU A 111 -7.30 -16.71 8.23
C LEU A 111 -7.34 -17.38 6.84
N THR A 112 -6.26 -18.05 6.46
CA THR A 112 -6.14 -18.72 5.14
C THR A 112 -7.15 -19.85 4.93
N HIS A 113 -7.78 -20.32 5.99
CA HIS A 113 -8.88 -21.30 5.92
C HIS A 113 -10.19 -20.71 5.37
N ARG A 114 -10.34 -19.37 5.41
CA ARG A 114 -11.52 -18.69 4.86
C ARG A 114 -11.45 -18.64 3.33
N LYS A 115 -12.58 -19.02 2.72
CA LYS A 115 -12.71 -19.07 1.27
C LYS A 115 -13.15 -17.72 0.70
N PRO A 116 -12.91 -17.50 -0.60
CA PRO A 116 -13.44 -16.34 -1.30
C PRO A 116 -14.94 -16.15 -1.05
N GLY A 117 -15.34 -14.92 -0.73
CA GLY A 117 -16.73 -14.54 -0.47
C GLY A 117 -17.26 -14.90 0.93
N GLU A 118 -16.49 -15.60 1.76
CA GLU A 118 -16.87 -15.87 3.15
C GLU A 118 -16.62 -14.65 4.04
N LEU A 119 -17.42 -14.53 5.10
CA LEU A 119 -17.25 -13.50 6.12
C LEU A 119 -16.24 -13.95 7.17
N ILE A 120 -15.28 -13.09 7.48
CA ILE A 120 -14.42 -13.22 8.64
C ILE A 120 -15.22 -12.76 9.86
N THR A 121 -15.38 -13.66 10.83
CA THR A 121 -16.22 -13.44 12.02
C THR A 121 -15.36 -13.18 13.26
N VAL A 122 -15.98 -12.66 14.33
CA VAL A 122 -15.30 -12.49 15.63
C VAL A 122 -14.71 -13.79 16.16
N PRO A 123 -15.41 -14.94 16.12
CA PRO A 123 -14.79 -16.21 16.52
C PRO A 123 -13.54 -16.60 15.73
N ASP A 124 -13.45 -16.22 14.46
CA ASP A 124 -12.23 -16.48 13.66
C ASP A 124 -11.05 -15.67 14.17
N LEU A 125 -11.30 -14.39 14.49
CA LEU A 125 -10.29 -13.49 15.03
C LEU A 125 -9.81 -13.96 16.39
N GLU A 126 -10.74 -14.32 17.28
CA GLU A 126 -10.43 -14.87 18.62
C GLU A 126 -9.60 -16.15 18.53
N GLN A 127 -9.98 -17.07 17.63
CA GLN A 127 -9.22 -18.30 17.39
C GLN A 127 -7.82 -18.01 16.85
N ALA A 128 -7.68 -17.09 15.90
CA ALA A 128 -6.40 -16.73 15.32
C ALA A 128 -5.47 -16.06 16.34
N VAL A 129 -6.00 -15.20 17.20
CA VAL A 129 -5.23 -14.58 18.30
C VAL A 129 -4.79 -15.63 19.33
N ALA A 130 -5.70 -16.53 19.73
CA ALA A 130 -5.39 -17.60 20.65
C ALA A 130 -4.29 -18.53 20.10
N ALA A 131 -4.28 -18.80 18.81
CA ALA A 131 -3.29 -19.66 18.17
C ALA A 131 -1.86 -19.12 18.22
N ILE A 132 -1.68 -17.81 18.38
CA ILE A 132 -0.37 -17.15 18.46
C ILE A 132 0.02 -16.73 19.87
N ASP A 133 -0.83 -17.03 20.87
CA ASP A 133 -0.63 -16.66 22.29
C ASP A 133 -0.28 -15.17 22.45
N TYR A 134 -1.06 -14.30 21.80
CA TYR A 134 -0.83 -12.87 21.80
C TYR A 134 -2.05 -12.11 22.32
N ARG A 135 -1.81 -10.97 22.96
CA ARG A 135 -2.85 -10.01 23.35
C ARG A 135 -2.67 -8.73 22.54
N ILE A 136 -3.64 -8.42 21.69
CA ILE A 136 -3.66 -7.18 20.91
C ILE A 136 -3.70 -5.98 21.85
N LYS A 137 -2.88 -4.99 21.57
CA LYS A 137 -2.71 -3.74 22.30
C LYS A 137 -3.11 -2.54 21.43
N PRO A 138 -3.42 -1.40 22.01
CA PRO A 138 -3.57 -0.15 21.26
C PRO A 138 -2.33 0.11 20.38
N TYR A 139 -2.57 0.52 19.13
CA TYR A 139 -1.58 0.80 18.10
C TYR A 139 -0.85 -0.43 17.52
N ASP A 140 -1.21 -1.64 17.88
CA ASP A 140 -0.74 -2.81 17.13
C ASP A 140 -1.25 -2.77 15.69
N ILE A 141 -0.39 -3.13 14.75
CA ILE A 141 -0.74 -3.27 13.34
C ILE A 141 -1.16 -4.71 13.10
N VAL A 142 -2.47 -4.93 12.99
CA VAL A 142 -3.05 -6.26 12.79
C VAL A 142 -3.12 -6.58 11.30
N LEU A 143 -2.34 -7.57 10.87
CA LEU A 143 -2.31 -8.07 9.50
C LEU A 143 -3.20 -9.31 9.38
N ILE A 144 -4.23 -9.22 8.55
CA ILE A 144 -5.14 -10.33 8.26
C ILE A 144 -4.62 -11.08 7.06
N ARG A 145 -4.13 -12.31 7.25
CA ARG A 145 -3.62 -13.16 6.19
C ARG A 145 -4.72 -14.04 5.63
N THR A 146 -5.10 -13.81 4.38
CA THR A 146 -6.12 -14.61 3.66
C THR A 146 -5.56 -15.33 2.44
N ASP A 147 -4.27 -15.14 2.12
CA ASP A 147 -3.64 -15.60 0.87
C ASP A 147 -4.29 -15.02 -0.41
N ALA A 148 -5.10 -13.97 -0.30
CA ALA A 148 -5.73 -13.30 -1.44
C ALA A 148 -4.69 -12.86 -2.49
N THR A 149 -3.50 -12.45 -2.05
CA THR A 149 -2.39 -12.02 -2.91
C THR A 149 -1.95 -13.11 -3.90
N LYS A 150 -2.19 -14.41 -3.62
CA LYS A 150 -1.93 -15.49 -4.57
C LYS A 150 -2.81 -15.41 -5.83
N ARG A 151 -3.90 -14.63 -5.75
CA ARG A 151 -4.83 -14.38 -6.85
C ARG A 151 -4.65 -12.99 -7.48
N TYR A 152 -3.70 -12.21 -6.99
CA TYR A 152 -3.36 -10.92 -7.56
C TYR A 152 -3.08 -11.07 -9.07
N ARG A 153 -3.54 -10.15 -9.88
CA ARG A 153 -3.55 -10.20 -11.35
C ARG A 153 -4.56 -11.19 -11.98
N LYS A 154 -5.41 -11.87 -11.21
CA LYS A 154 -6.53 -12.63 -11.77
C LYS A 154 -7.75 -11.75 -11.82
N HIS A 155 -8.55 -11.90 -12.89
CA HIS A 155 -9.72 -11.03 -13.15
C HIS A 155 -10.77 -11.04 -12.03
N ASP A 156 -10.80 -12.09 -11.22
CA ASP A 156 -11.72 -12.26 -10.10
C ASP A 156 -11.11 -11.87 -8.74
N PHE A 157 -9.90 -11.33 -8.72
CA PHE A 157 -9.20 -10.97 -7.49
C PHE A 157 -10.03 -10.08 -6.57
N MET A 158 -10.63 -9.01 -7.11
CA MET A 158 -11.39 -8.04 -6.33
C MET A 158 -12.69 -8.60 -5.72
N VAL A 159 -13.28 -9.62 -6.33
CA VAL A 159 -14.57 -10.19 -5.89
C VAL A 159 -14.45 -11.52 -5.18
N SER A 160 -13.24 -12.08 -5.12
CA SER A 160 -13.00 -13.43 -4.61
C SER A 160 -12.28 -13.46 -3.26
N GLN A 161 -12.27 -12.34 -2.55
CA GLN A 161 -11.63 -12.26 -1.24
C GLN A 161 -12.63 -12.53 -0.12
N PRO A 162 -12.22 -13.13 1.01
CA PRO A 162 -13.02 -13.09 2.22
C PRO A 162 -13.03 -11.65 2.75
N GLY A 163 -14.16 -11.22 3.30
CA GLY A 163 -14.34 -9.88 3.83
C GLY A 163 -14.57 -9.86 5.33
N MET A 164 -14.22 -8.78 5.99
CA MET A 164 -14.52 -8.57 7.40
C MET A 164 -15.77 -7.71 7.53
N GLY A 165 -16.75 -8.18 8.32
CA GLY A 165 -17.95 -7.42 8.62
C GLY A 165 -17.75 -6.41 9.75
N ARG A 166 -18.81 -5.64 10.03
CA ARG A 166 -18.80 -4.61 11.06
C ARG A 166 -18.33 -5.13 12.42
N ASP A 167 -18.82 -6.30 12.85
CA ASP A 167 -18.51 -6.81 14.20
C ASP A 167 -17.03 -7.21 14.31
N GLY A 168 -16.46 -7.80 13.26
CA GLY A 168 -15.02 -8.11 13.23
C GLY A 168 -14.15 -6.85 13.16
N THR A 169 -14.65 -5.78 12.54
CA THR A 169 -13.91 -4.50 12.48
C THR A 169 -13.94 -3.77 13.83
N LEU A 170 -15.01 -3.94 14.61
CA LEU A 170 -15.17 -3.28 15.91
C LEU A 170 -14.63 -4.09 17.09
N TRP A 171 -14.33 -5.38 16.85
CA TRP A 171 -13.72 -6.27 17.84
C TRP A 171 -12.32 -5.84 18.21
#